data_3cf52252fe2041c1b73c1173c078d69f
#
_entry.id   3cf52252fe2041c1b73c1173c078d69f
#
_cell.length_a   1.000
_cell.length_b   1.000
_cell.length_c   1.000
_cell.angle_alpha   90.00
_cell.angle_beta   90.00
_cell.angle_gamma   90.00
#
_symmetry.space_group_name_H-M   'P 1'
#
loop_
_entity.id
_entity.type
_entity.pdbx_description
1 polymer ?
#
loop_
_entity_poly.entity_id
_entity_poly.type
_entity_poly.pdbx_seq_one_letter_code
_entity_poly.pdbx_strand_id
1 'polypeptide(L)'
;MAYTGKNKILLALLAVFMLLLLTPGFSEAKLSTDDAGAVWSRVAKATELTGLPFNVKEDKVPNAWVTNGSSVTVTTGLLDLLDTQAELYGVLAHEAGHAKLDHHKETVKRSVGLSIAATLLGKLLGGGIAETAAGVGANLAYSGWSREQEVEADDYSVRLAHRMGEDPVGLYSALLKLSKVGDRPQPSGFNSHPPD
;
A
#
# COMPACT_ATOMS: atom_id res chain seq x y z
N MET A 1 -30.28 -14.38 -61.08
CA MET A 1 -30.90 -14.54 -59.76
C MET A 1 -29.85 -15.02 -58.75
N ALA A 2 -28.97 -14.15 -58.30
CA ALA A 2 -27.89 -14.53 -57.37
C ALA A 2 -27.57 -13.38 -56.38
N TYR A 3 -28.61 -12.82 -55.73
CA TYR A 3 -28.45 -11.66 -54.82
C TYR A 3 -28.84 -11.93 -53.36
N THR A 4 -29.21 -13.15 -53.01
CA THR A 4 -29.78 -13.45 -51.66
C THR A 4 -28.74 -13.95 -50.66
N GLY A 5 -27.58 -14.41 -51.07
CA GLY A 5 -26.55 -14.93 -50.13
C GLY A 5 -25.71 -13.86 -49.44
N LYS A 6 -25.29 -12.83 -50.18
CA LYS A 6 -24.43 -11.75 -49.65
C LYS A 6 -25.10 -10.90 -48.57
N ASN A 7 -26.42 -10.64 -48.73
CA ASN A 7 -27.16 -9.87 -47.72
C ASN A 7 -27.37 -10.63 -46.40
N LYS A 8 -27.47 -11.94 -46.43
CA LYS A 8 -27.59 -12.77 -45.20
C LYS A 8 -26.27 -12.80 -44.42
N ILE A 9 -25.15 -12.85 -45.14
CA ILE A 9 -23.81 -12.81 -44.51
C ILE A 9 -23.56 -11.42 -43.88
N LEU A 10 -23.90 -10.36 -44.59
CA LEU A 10 -23.76 -8.99 -44.11
C LEU A 10 -24.65 -8.72 -42.90
N LEU A 11 -25.91 -9.20 -42.89
CA LEU A 11 -26.81 -9.11 -41.75
C LEU A 11 -26.31 -9.95 -40.55
N ALA A 12 -25.74 -11.11 -40.78
CA ALA A 12 -25.15 -11.94 -39.70
C ALA A 12 -23.91 -11.27 -39.10
N LEU A 13 -23.04 -10.68 -39.91
CA LEU A 13 -21.87 -9.91 -39.44
C LEU A 13 -22.28 -8.65 -38.66
N LEU A 14 -23.31 -7.93 -39.14
CA LEU A 14 -23.88 -6.79 -38.41
C LEU A 14 -24.51 -7.21 -37.07
N ALA A 15 -25.20 -8.33 -37.03
CA ALA A 15 -25.79 -8.85 -35.78
C ALA A 15 -24.69 -9.28 -34.78
N VAL A 16 -23.61 -9.92 -35.25
CA VAL A 16 -22.46 -10.29 -34.38
C VAL A 16 -21.71 -9.04 -33.90
N PHE A 17 -21.53 -8.04 -34.78
CA PHE A 17 -20.91 -6.77 -34.38
C PHE A 17 -21.77 -5.99 -33.40
N MET A 18 -23.10 -6.00 -33.57
CA MET A 18 -24.03 -5.36 -32.63
C MET A 18 -24.11 -6.12 -31.29
N LEU A 19 -23.93 -7.44 -31.29
CA LEU A 19 -23.87 -8.26 -30.06
C LEU A 19 -22.55 -7.99 -29.28
N LEU A 20 -21.46 -7.71 -29.99
CA LEU A 20 -20.19 -7.28 -29.39
C LEU A 20 -20.26 -5.88 -28.79
N LEU A 21 -21.13 -5.00 -29.30
CA LEU A 21 -21.36 -3.66 -28.74
C LEU A 21 -22.31 -3.68 -27.51
N LEU A 22 -23.01 -4.79 -27.28
CA LEU A 22 -23.92 -5.00 -26.15
C LEU A 22 -23.26 -5.74 -24.99
N THR A 23 -21.93 -6.00 -25.06
CA THR A 23 -21.23 -6.44 -23.85
C THR A 23 -21.31 -5.28 -22.86
N PRO A 24 -21.96 -5.44 -21.68
CA PRO A 24 -21.89 -4.43 -20.66
C PRO A 24 -20.40 -4.18 -20.42
N GLY A 25 -19.97 -2.92 -20.55
CA GLY A 25 -18.61 -2.56 -20.20
C GLY A 25 -18.34 -3.17 -18.84
N PHE A 26 -17.29 -3.97 -18.70
CA PHE A 26 -16.82 -4.43 -17.42
C PHE A 26 -16.51 -3.15 -16.63
N SER A 27 -17.48 -2.69 -15.85
CA SER A 27 -17.19 -1.78 -14.76
C SER A 27 -16.38 -2.64 -13.79
N GLU A 28 -15.09 -2.41 -13.71
CA GLU A 28 -14.29 -2.98 -12.64
C GLU A 28 -15.00 -2.60 -11.34
N ALA A 29 -15.52 -3.62 -10.66
CA ALA A 29 -16.20 -3.42 -9.39
C ALA A 29 -15.14 -2.93 -8.41
N LYS A 30 -15.38 -1.78 -7.79
CA LYS A 30 -14.51 -1.25 -6.71
C LYS A 30 -14.31 -2.32 -5.65
N LEU A 31 -13.11 -2.35 -5.08
CA LEU A 31 -12.79 -3.28 -4.00
C LEU A 31 -13.67 -2.99 -2.78
N SER A 32 -14.34 -4.02 -2.30
CA SER A 32 -15.16 -3.94 -1.09
C SER A 32 -14.33 -4.14 0.18
N THR A 33 -14.92 -3.86 1.33
CA THR A 33 -14.32 -4.19 2.63
C THR A 33 -14.15 -5.70 2.82
N ASP A 34 -15.03 -6.51 2.23
CA ASP A 34 -14.94 -7.97 2.27
C ASP A 34 -13.78 -8.46 1.42
N ASP A 35 -13.55 -7.86 0.23
CA ASP A 35 -12.37 -8.12 -0.58
C ASP A 35 -11.09 -7.80 0.20
N ALA A 36 -11.07 -6.66 0.90
CA ALA A 36 -9.93 -6.25 1.70
C ALA A 36 -9.63 -7.26 2.82
N GLY A 37 -10.65 -7.72 3.52
CA GLY A 37 -10.52 -8.77 4.55
C GLY A 37 -10.01 -10.10 3.98
N ALA A 38 -10.52 -10.49 2.81
CA ALA A 38 -10.10 -11.72 2.13
C ALA A 38 -8.64 -11.63 1.65
N VAL A 39 -8.22 -10.49 1.08
CA VAL A 39 -6.83 -10.27 0.68
C VAL A 39 -5.91 -10.26 1.90
N TRP A 40 -6.26 -9.54 2.97
CA TRP A 40 -5.48 -9.56 4.21
C TRP A 40 -5.33 -10.97 4.78
N SER A 41 -6.39 -11.76 4.80
CA SER A 41 -6.33 -13.15 5.30
C SER A 41 -5.29 -13.98 4.55
N ARG A 42 -5.17 -13.81 3.21
CA ARG A 42 -4.14 -14.48 2.41
C ARG A 42 -2.73 -14.00 2.77
N VAL A 43 -2.54 -12.68 2.87
CA VAL A 43 -1.25 -12.08 3.26
C VAL A 43 -0.87 -12.51 4.67
N ALA A 44 -1.77 -12.38 5.65
CA ALA A 44 -1.52 -12.73 7.04
C ALA A 44 -1.14 -14.22 7.22
N LYS A 45 -1.80 -15.11 6.48
CA LYS A 45 -1.46 -16.54 6.47
C LYS A 45 -0.07 -16.78 5.88
N ALA A 46 0.25 -16.14 4.76
CA ALA A 46 1.53 -16.30 4.07
C ALA A 46 2.71 -15.73 4.87
N THR A 47 2.45 -14.74 5.74
CA THR A 47 3.44 -14.06 6.57
C THR A 47 3.42 -14.51 8.03
N GLU A 48 2.55 -15.45 8.42
CA GLU A 48 2.35 -15.88 9.82
C GLU A 48 1.91 -14.74 10.75
N LEU A 49 1.23 -13.73 10.20
CA LEU A 49 0.69 -12.59 10.94
C LEU A 49 -0.82 -12.72 11.23
N THR A 50 -1.35 -13.94 11.30
CA THR A 50 -2.78 -14.21 11.48
C THR A 50 -3.38 -13.65 12.77
N GLY A 51 -2.55 -13.33 13.75
CA GLY A 51 -2.97 -12.68 14.99
C GLY A 51 -3.03 -11.15 14.92
N LEU A 52 -2.57 -10.53 13.83
CA LEU A 52 -2.64 -9.07 13.69
C LEU A 52 -4.06 -8.63 13.29
N PRO A 53 -4.68 -7.73 14.08
CA PRO A 53 -5.94 -7.12 13.70
C PRO A 53 -5.84 -6.38 12.37
N PHE A 54 -6.87 -6.51 11.54
CA PHE A 54 -7.04 -5.78 10.30
C PHE A 54 -8.25 -4.86 10.38
N ASN A 55 -8.08 -3.61 9.95
CA ASN A 55 -9.12 -2.60 10.01
C ASN A 55 -9.30 -1.92 8.65
N VAL A 56 -10.55 -1.61 8.32
CA VAL A 56 -10.87 -0.67 7.25
C VAL A 56 -11.40 0.60 7.88
N LYS A 57 -10.70 1.71 7.66
CA LYS A 57 -11.07 3.03 8.17
C LYS A 57 -11.85 3.79 7.09
N GLU A 58 -12.98 4.37 7.46
CA GLU A 58 -13.67 5.30 6.59
C GLU A 58 -12.87 6.61 6.49
N ASP A 59 -12.21 6.78 5.35
CA ASP A 59 -11.41 7.96 5.03
C ASP A 59 -11.25 8.04 3.50
N LYS A 60 -11.50 9.21 2.92
CA LYS A 60 -11.41 9.42 1.47
C LYS A 60 -9.97 9.53 0.97
N VAL A 61 -9.02 9.76 1.86
CA VAL A 61 -7.60 9.82 1.50
C VAL A 61 -7.07 8.39 1.35
N PRO A 62 -6.57 8.00 0.16
CA PRO A 62 -5.98 6.68 -0.04
C PRO A 62 -4.79 6.47 0.88
N ASN A 63 -4.85 5.45 1.73
CA ASN A 63 -3.77 5.13 2.65
C ASN A 63 -3.83 3.68 3.17
N ALA A 64 -2.67 3.14 3.52
CA ALA A 64 -2.50 1.93 4.30
C ALA A 64 -1.34 2.12 5.29
N TRP A 65 -1.39 1.46 6.44
CA TRP A 65 -0.28 1.51 7.41
C TRP A 65 -0.35 0.37 8.41
N VAL A 66 0.81 0.03 8.95
CA VAL A 66 0.94 -0.81 10.13
C VAL A 66 1.18 0.04 11.37
N THR A 67 0.36 -0.14 12.40
CA THR A 67 0.50 0.60 13.66
C THR A 67 1.41 -0.16 14.62
N ASN A 68 2.62 0.34 14.86
CA ASN A 68 3.58 -0.20 15.84
C ASN A 68 3.81 -1.73 15.71
N GLY A 69 3.66 -2.29 14.52
CA GLY A 69 3.72 -3.73 14.30
C GLY A 69 2.55 -4.52 14.92
N SER A 70 1.48 -3.87 15.37
CA SER A 70 0.39 -4.49 16.13
C SER A 70 -0.96 -4.56 15.42
N SER A 71 -1.17 -3.79 14.36
CA SER A 71 -2.40 -3.85 13.53
C SER A 71 -2.13 -3.27 12.14
N VAL A 72 -2.87 -3.72 11.15
CA VAL A 72 -2.84 -3.18 9.79
C VAL A 72 -4.16 -2.48 9.50
N THR A 73 -4.10 -1.32 8.91
CA THR A 73 -5.27 -0.53 8.54
C THR A 73 -5.18 -0.09 7.09
N VAL A 74 -6.30 -0.13 6.38
CA VAL A 74 -6.47 0.48 5.05
C VAL A 74 -7.63 1.48 5.09
N THR A 75 -7.65 2.45 4.19
CA THR A 75 -8.76 3.40 4.07
C THR A 75 -9.71 2.99 2.97
N THR A 76 -10.98 3.42 3.08
CA THR A 76 -11.95 3.28 1.99
C THR A 76 -11.48 4.00 0.72
N GLY A 77 -10.77 5.14 0.87
CA GLY A 77 -10.18 5.86 -0.26
C GLY A 77 -9.11 5.04 -1.00
N LEU A 78 -8.35 4.17 -0.31
CA LEU A 78 -7.44 3.25 -0.98
C LEU A 78 -8.21 2.18 -1.77
N LEU A 79 -9.25 1.60 -1.18
CA LEU A 79 -10.09 0.60 -1.86
C LEU A 79 -10.81 1.19 -3.09
N ASP A 80 -11.18 2.48 -3.02
CA ASP A 80 -11.76 3.21 -4.15
C ASP A 80 -10.75 3.53 -5.27
N LEU A 81 -9.46 3.62 -4.93
CA LEU A 81 -8.37 3.95 -5.86
C LEU A 81 -7.86 2.73 -6.62
N LEU A 82 -7.81 1.59 -5.96
CA LEU A 82 -7.26 0.35 -6.52
C LEU A 82 -8.31 -0.35 -7.39
N ASP A 83 -7.89 -0.89 -8.53
CA ASP A 83 -8.78 -1.58 -9.47
C ASP A 83 -8.79 -3.10 -9.24
N THR A 84 -7.72 -3.67 -8.66
CA THR A 84 -7.54 -5.12 -8.58
C THR A 84 -7.15 -5.60 -7.19
N GLN A 85 -7.52 -6.85 -6.87
CA GLN A 85 -7.05 -7.51 -5.65
C GLN A 85 -5.53 -7.71 -5.64
N ALA A 86 -4.87 -7.80 -6.80
CA ALA A 86 -3.42 -7.91 -6.89
C ALA A 86 -2.72 -6.63 -6.42
N GLU A 87 -3.27 -5.45 -6.77
CA GLU A 87 -2.79 -4.16 -6.25
C GLU A 87 -2.92 -4.08 -4.73
N LEU A 88 -4.09 -4.46 -4.22
CA LEU A 88 -4.32 -4.47 -2.78
C LEU A 88 -3.44 -5.50 -2.06
N TYR A 89 -3.22 -6.68 -2.68
CA TYR A 89 -2.29 -7.69 -2.15
C TYR A 89 -0.88 -7.12 -2.03
N GLY A 90 -0.40 -6.43 -3.08
CA GLY A 90 0.92 -5.79 -3.08
C GLY A 90 1.07 -4.79 -1.93
N VAL A 91 0.09 -3.89 -1.75
CA VAL A 91 0.09 -2.92 -0.64
C VAL A 91 0.07 -3.62 0.72
N LEU A 92 -0.83 -4.59 0.93
CA LEU A 92 -0.93 -5.28 2.21
C LEU A 92 0.29 -6.16 2.52
N ALA A 93 0.93 -6.72 1.49
CA ALA A 93 2.18 -7.46 1.63
C ALA A 93 3.36 -6.54 1.99
N HIS A 94 3.37 -5.30 1.50
CA HIS A 94 4.34 -4.27 1.89
C HIS A 94 4.17 -3.88 3.37
N GLU A 95 2.94 -3.62 3.83
CA GLU A 95 2.67 -3.35 5.24
C GLU A 95 3.03 -4.54 6.15
N ALA A 96 2.75 -5.76 5.68
CA ALA A 96 3.20 -6.97 6.38
C ALA A 96 4.72 -7.08 6.42
N GLY A 97 5.43 -6.59 5.40
CA GLY A 97 6.89 -6.49 5.35
C GLY A 97 7.42 -5.64 6.50
N HIS A 98 6.87 -4.44 6.70
CA HIS A 98 7.24 -3.57 7.84
C HIS A 98 7.06 -4.26 9.19
N ALA A 99 5.96 -5.01 9.36
CA ALA A 99 5.70 -5.75 10.59
C ALA A 99 6.66 -6.93 10.78
N LYS A 100 6.93 -7.72 9.72
CA LYS A 100 7.80 -8.92 9.77
C LYS A 100 9.28 -8.59 9.97
N LEU A 101 9.72 -7.47 9.40
CA LEU A 101 11.10 -7.00 9.48
C LEU A 101 11.36 -6.16 10.73
N ASP A 102 10.36 -6.04 11.63
CA ASP A 102 10.49 -5.26 12.88
C ASP A 102 10.89 -3.79 12.67
N HIS A 103 10.56 -3.18 11.52
CA HIS A 103 10.98 -1.82 11.15
C HIS A 103 10.60 -0.78 12.21
N HIS A 104 9.41 -0.93 12.84
CA HIS A 104 9.01 -0.06 13.95
C HIS A 104 10.01 -0.12 15.11
N LYS A 105 10.43 -1.32 15.50
CA LYS A 105 11.37 -1.54 16.61
C LYS A 105 12.74 -0.93 16.30
N GLU A 106 13.20 -1.05 15.05
CA GLU A 106 14.45 -0.46 14.62
C GLU A 106 14.39 1.06 14.59
N THR A 107 13.29 1.64 14.09
CA THR A 107 13.07 3.09 14.09
C THR A 107 13.06 3.65 15.51
N VAL A 108 12.39 2.99 16.45
CA VAL A 108 12.41 3.37 17.88
C VAL A 108 13.82 3.29 18.46
N LYS A 109 14.56 2.20 18.24
CA LYS A 109 15.95 2.07 18.69
C LYS A 109 16.85 3.18 18.14
N ARG A 110 16.72 3.49 16.86
CA ARG A 110 17.47 4.57 16.20
C ARG A 110 17.13 5.93 16.81
N SER A 111 15.85 6.22 17.03
CA SER A 111 15.38 7.48 17.63
C SER A 111 15.92 7.65 19.05
N VAL A 112 15.87 6.59 19.87
CA VAL A 112 16.43 6.59 21.24
C VAL A 112 17.94 6.81 21.20
N GLY A 113 18.66 6.09 20.32
CA GLY A 113 20.12 6.25 20.18
C GLY A 113 20.53 7.67 19.80
N LEU A 114 19.81 8.28 18.85
CA LEU A 114 20.07 9.67 18.42
C LEU A 114 19.71 10.67 19.53
N SER A 115 18.65 10.46 20.30
CA SER A 115 18.29 11.32 21.43
C SER A 115 19.35 11.28 22.52
N ILE A 116 19.93 10.09 22.82
CA ILE A 116 21.02 9.95 23.77
C ILE A 116 22.28 10.66 23.26
N ALA A 117 22.64 10.47 21.98
CA ALA A 117 23.81 11.13 21.37
C ALA A 117 23.66 12.66 21.39
N ALA A 118 22.48 13.18 21.01
CA ALA A 118 22.19 14.61 21.06
C ALA A 118 22.28 15.17 22.48
N THR A 119 21.79 14.43 23.49
CA THR A 119 21.88 14.81 24.90
C THR A 119 23.32 14.87 25.38
N LEU A 120 24.15 13.90 25.00
CA LEU A 120 25.57 13.88 25.38
C LEU A 120 26.35 15.01 24.73
N LEU A 121 26.15 15.25 23.43
CA LEU A 121 26.78 16.36 22.69
C LEU A 121 26.38 17.71 23.28
N GLY A 122 25.13 17.88 23.57
CA GLY A 122 24.66 19.12 24.15
C GLY A 122 25.28 19.39 25.53
N LYS A 123 25.41 18.38 26.43
CA LYS A 123 26.12 18.52 27.72
C LYS A 123 27.58 18.93 27.50
N LEU A 124 28.25 18.40 26.49
CA LEU A 124 29.63 18.75 26.15
C LEU A 124 29.79 20.17 25.64
N LEU A 125 28.79 20.70 24.93
CA LEU A 125 28.80 22.00 24.29
C LEU A 125 28.19 23.12 25.15
N GLY A 126 27.76 22.80 26.41
CA GLY A 126 27.25 23.80 27.35
C GLY A 126 25.88 24.40 26.98
N GLY A 127 25.12 23.75 26.12
CA GLY A 127 23.80 24.20 25.65
C GLY A 127 22.63 23.60 26.41
N GLY A 128 21.49 24.29 26.45
CA GLY A 128 20.23 23.83 27.04
C GLY A 128 19.59 22.71 26.23
N ILE A 129 19.72 21.49 26.68
CA ILE A 129 19.68 20.23 25.89
C ILE A 129 18.31 19.57 25.86
N ALA A 130 17.45 19.86 26.82
CA ALA A 130 16.15 19.20 26.95
C ALA A 130 15.23 19.46 25.73
N GLU A 131 15.27 20.67 25.17
CA GLU A 131 14.46 21.03 23.99
C GLU A 131 15.00 20.40 22.70
N THR A 132 16.33 20.29 22.54
CA THR A 132 16.94 19.75 21.33
C THR A 132 16.75 18.23 21.22
N ALA A 133 16.89 17.51 22.32
CA ALA A 133 16.71 16.07 22.37
C ALA A 133 15.23 15.66 22.19
N ALA A 134 14.31 16.43 22.79
CA ALA A 134 12.87 16.22 22.59
C ALA A 134 12.46 16.53 21.14
N GLY A 135 13.01 17.62 20.55
CA GLY A 135 12.74 17.98 19.15
C GLY A 135 13.27 16.97 18.14
N VAL A 136 14.47 16.43 18.36
CA VAL A 136 15.06 15.38 17.50
C VAL A 136 14.29 14.09 17.60
N GLY A 137 13.91 13.65 18.82
CA GLY A 137 13.12 12.46 19.03
C GLY A 137 11.71 12.55 18.44
N ALA A 138 11.06 13.71 18.58
CA ALA A 138 9.76 13.96 17.97
C ALA A 138 9.82 13.98 16.43
N ASN A 139 10.79 14.68 15.83
CA ASN A 139 10.96 14.72 14.38
C ASN A 139 11.25 13.33 13.77
N LEU A 140 11.99 12.47 14.46
CA LEU A 140 12.27 11.12 14.00
C LEU A 140 11.06 10.19 14.14
N ALA A 141 10.22 10.38 15.15
CA ALA A 141 8.94 9.67 15.28
C ALA A 141 7.94 10.05 14.16
N TYR A 142 8.07 11.27 13.60
CA TYR A 142 7.26 11.76 12.50
C TYR A 142 7.89 11.56 11.10
N SER A 143 9.14 11.12 10.99
CA SER A 143 9.87 11.04 9.71
C SER A 143 9.50 9.82 8.85
N GLY A 144 8.59 8.96 9.31
CA GLY A 144 8.26 7.74 8.57
C GLY A 144 9.37 6.69 8.57
N TRP A 145 9.31 5.79 7.63
CA TRP A 145 10.33 4.75 7.43
C TRP A 145 11.56 5.33 6.73
N SER A 146 12.72 4.70 6.93
CA SER A 146 13.88 5.07 6.14
C SER A 146 13.78 4.51 4.72
N ARG A 147 14.50 5.09 3.75
CA ARG A 147 14.51 4.58 2.38
C ARG A 147 14.94 3.11 2.31
N GLU A 148 15.87 2.68 3.14
CA GLU A 148 16.29 1.28 3.23
C GLU A 148 15.15 0.38 3.69
N GLN A 149 14.39 0.80 4.71
CA GLN A 149 13.21 0.06 5.21
C GLN A 149 12.10 -0.03 4.17
N GLU A 150 11.91 1.03 3.37
CA GLU A 150 10.97 1.02 2.25
C GLU A 150 11.38 0.00 1.19
N VAL A 151 12.64 0.03 0.75
CA VAL A 151 13.18 -0.93 -0.24
C VAL A 151 13.06 -2.37 0.28
N GLU A 152 13.30 -2.61 1.56
CA GLU A 152 13.15 -3.92 2.16
C GLU A 152 11.68 -4.37 2.19
N ALA A 153 10.73 -3.47 2.48
CA ALA A 153 9.30 -3.77 2.46
C ALA A 153 8.79 -4.00 1.04
N ASP A 154 9.26 -3.23 0.05
CA ASP A 154 8.95 -3.42 -1.37
C ASP A 154 9.45 -4.77 -1.88
N ASP A 155 10.71 -5.09 -1.64
CA ASP A 155 11.30 -6.38 -2.03
C ASP A 155 10.57 -7.55 -1.34
N TYR A 156 10.20 -7.38 -0.07
CA TYR A 156 9.41 -8.35 0.66
C TYR A 156 8.06 -8.60 0.00
N SER A 157 7.33 -7.52 -0.36
CA SER A 157 6.04 -7.59 -1.02
C SER A 157 6.11 -8.32 -2.37
N VAL A 158 7.04 -7.91 -3.23
CA VAL A 158 7.22 -8.50 -4.57
C VAL A 158 7.57 -10.00 -4.48
N ARG A 159 8.49 -10.36 -3.59
CA ARG A 159 8.88 -11.77 -3.38
C ARG A 159 7.74 -12.59 -2.79
N LEU A 160 6.96 -12.01 -1.88
CA LEU A 160 5.81 -12.70 -1.31
C LEU A 160 4.75 -12.96 -2.38
N ALA A 161 4.39 -11.94 -3.18
CA ALA A 161 3.44 -12.07 -4.28
C ALA A 161 3.87 -13.19 -5.24
N HIS A 162 5.13 -13.16 -5.68
CA HIS A 162 5.67 -14.20 -6.58
C HIS A 162 5.58 -15.61 -5.97
N ARG A 163 5.95 -15.80 -4.70
CA ARG A 163 5.88 -17.11 -4.03
C ARG A 163 4.46 -17.63 -3.88
N MET A 164 3.51 -16.72 -3.71
CA MET A 164 2.10 -17.07 -3.49
C MET A 164 1.29 -17.21 -4.78
N GLY A 165 1.93 -17.00 -5.96
CA GLY A 165 1.27 -17.04 -7.25
C GLY A 165 0.35 -15.84 -7.51
N GLU A 166 0.53 -14.75 -6.76
CA GLU A 166 -0.11 -13.45 -6.99
C GLU A 166 0.71 -12.63 -8.00
N ASP A 167 0.13 -11.59 -8.57
CA ASP A 167 0.84 -10.74 -9.52
C ASP A 167 1.88 -9.85 -8.79
N PRO A 168 3.19 -10.04 -9.02
CA PRO A 168 4.24 -9.24 -8.37
C PRO A 168 4.26 -7.77 -8.84
N VAL A 169 3.59 -7.44 -9.95
CA VAL A 169 3.45 -6.07 -10.45
C VAL A 169 2.38 -5.27 -9.70
N GLY A 170 1.55 -5.94 -8.88
CA GLY A 170 0.45 -5.33 -8.16
C GLY A 170 0.89 -4.13 -7.29
N LEU A 171 1.98 -4.27 -6.52
CA LEU A 171 2.51 -3.16 -5.72
C LEU A 171 2.89 -1.96 -6.61
N TYR A 172 3.66 -2.18 -7.68
CA TYR A 172 4.06 -1.11 -8.59
C TYR A 172 2.85 -0.37 -9.18
N SER A 173 1.82 -1.11 -9.60
CA SER A 173 0.59 -0.52 -10.14
C SER A 173 -0.13 0.34 -9.10
N ALA A 174 -0.20 -0.13 -7.85
CA ALA A 174 -0.77 0.62 -6.72
C ALA A 174 0.00 1.90 -6.44
N LEU A 175 1.34 1.82 -6.35
CA LEU A 175 2.22 2.99 -6.14
C LEU A 175 2.08 4.03 -7.26
N LEU A 176 1.99 3.58 -8.52
CA LEU A 176 1.78 4.47 -9.65
C LEU A 176 0.43 5.21 -9.58
N LYS A 177 -0.62 4.59 -9.04
CA LYS A 177 -1.90 5.25 -8.82
C LYS A 177 -1.81 6.25 -7.66
N LEU A 178 -1.21 5.84 -6.55
CA LEU A 178 -0.99 6.69 -5.38
C LEU A 178 -0.20 7.96 -5.73
N SER A 179 0.86 7.84 -6.53
CA SER A 179 1.66 8.99 -6.97
C SER A 179 0.88 10.04 -7.76
N LYS A 180 -0.26 9.67 -8.36
CA LYS A 180 -1.12 10.60 -9.13
C LYS A 180 -2.17 11.33 -8.27
N VAL A 181 -2.42 10.86 -7.05
CA VAL A 181 -3.52 11.37 -6.21
C VAL A 181 -3.11 12.51 -5.30
N GLY A 182 -1.83 12.76 -5.11
CA GLY A 182 -1.60 13.82 -4.31
C GLY A 182 -0.38 14.35 -3.68
N ASP A 183 -0.27 15.68 -3.74
CA ASP A 183 0.67 16.58 -3.08
C ASP A 183 0.35 16.88 -1.60
N ARG A 184 -0.30 15.99 -0.86
CA ARG A 184 -0.60 16.26 0.55
C ARG A 184 0.18 15.31 1.47
N PRO A 185 1.21 15.82 2.17
CA PRO A 185 1.89 15.04 3.21
C PRO A 185 0.88 14.67 4.30
N GLN A 186 0.67 13.38 4.51
CA GLN A 186 -0.09 12.84 5.64
C GLN A 186 0.89 12.30 6.69
N PRO A 187 0.63 12.50 7.99
CA PRO A 187 1.62 12.24 9.04
C PRO A 187 1.87 10.76 9.36
N SER A 188 1.23 9.81 8.71
CA SER A 188 1.44 8.38 8.96
C SER A 188 0.88 7.52 7.83
N GLY A 189 1.54 6.40 7.53
CA GLY A 189 1.14 5.43 6.52
C GLY A 189 1.86 5.60 5.20
N PHE A 190 1.29 5.10 4.12
CA PHE A 190 1.86 5.08 2.77
C PHE A 190 2.30 6.46 2.25
N ASN A 191 1.67 7.54 2.73
CA ASN A 191 2.06 8.92 2.42
C ASN A 191 3.23 9.43 3.30
N SER A 192 3.71 8.67 4.27
CA SER A 192 4.93 8.96 5.02
C SER A 192 6.19 8.37 4.39
N HIS A 193 6.04 7.66 3.27
CA HIS A 193 7.14 7.13 2.50
C HIS A 193 7.85 8.30 1.80
N PRO A 194 9.18 8.44 1.91
CA PRO A 194 9.90 9.50 1.22
C PRO A 194 9.72 9.34 -0.30
N PRO A 195 9.49 10.43 -1.05
CA PRO A 195 9.45 10.36 -2.52
C PRO A 195 10.81 9.87 -3.04
N ASP A 196 10.75 9.10 -4.12
CA ASP A 196 11.92 8.62 -4.86
C ASP A 196 12.79 9.77 -5.39
#